data_661a8c481bdc9265053314f9d3dc8763
#
_entry.id   661a8c481bdc9265053314f9d3dc8763
#
_cell.length_a   1.000
_cell.length_b   1.000
_cell.length_c   1.000
_cell.angle_alpha   90.00
_cell.angle_beta   90.00
_cell.angle_gamma   90.00
#
_symmetry.space_group_name_H-M   'P 1'
#
loop_
_entity.id
_entity.type
_entity.pdbx_description
1 polymer ?
#
loop_
_entity_poly.entity_id
_entity_poly.type
_entity_poly.pdbx_seq_one_letter_code
_entity_poly.pdbx_strand_id
1 'polypeptide(L)'
;MKLIYKIIIRMAVFYILAMGVWATLFYYVVMSEVHGEQDKMLSEYSEILMLDYLTSDSLTFDTRRSNMDFYLTHITTKEADATPHILFSDREMYIYTHDDYEPARVLETIFQNAKGEYLKLTIYIPSIDTDDLVEAIFSWIVILFVVLTILALAINILIYKRSMAPLHRLLSWISGLKIETAPAPLDNPTDIQEFRQLNTAVETFATRAQQDYERQKEFIGNASHEIQTPVAVCRNRLEMLANTDLSEEQLSEVMKTIQTLNYISRLNRTLLLLTKIDNRQFTETETIDINAQMRTLIEDYSLAYGYKKIQVDYTEQGAMRTVMNATLATTLLANLLKNAFVHTADGGKIIVSITETTITVSNTAEHGPLDGRRIFDRFYQGSKKEGSTGLGLAVVKAIATLYGMEISYSYSEGMHNFRLTTQLSGQQ
;
A
#
# COMPACT_ATOMS: atom_id res chain seq x y z
N MET A 1 -7.91 2.92 3.62
CA MET A 1 -7.96 3.24 5.07
C MET A 1 -6.68 2.74 5.72
N LYS A 2 -5.88 3.60 6.36
CA LYS A 2 -4.60 3.19 6.96
C LYS A 2 -4.86 2.18 8.09
N LEU A 3 -4.00 1.18 8.27
CA LEU A 3 -4.10 0.11 9.28
C LEU A 3 -4.40 0.66 10.69
N ILE A 4 -3.77 1.79 11.03
CA ILE A 4 -3.96 2.47 12.31
C ILE A 4 -5.44 2.79 12.61
N TYR A 5 -6.20 3.29 11.65
CA TYR A 5 -7.62 3.61 11.86
C TYR A 5 -8.48 2.37 12.12
N LYS A 6 -8.14 1.23 11.46
CA LYS A 6 -8.84 -0.03 11.71
C LYS A 6 -8.61 -0.54 13.14
N ILE A 7 -7.38 -0.42 13.63
CA ILE A 7 -7.03 -0.85 15.00
C ILE A 7 -7.72 0.05 16.02
N ILE A 8 -7.61 1.38 15.86
CA ILE A 8 -8.22 2.35 16.78
C ILE A 8 -9.74 2.16 16.87
N ILE A 9 -10.43 2.01 15.74
CA ILE A 9 -11.89 1.80 15.72
C ILE A 9 -12.26 0.50 16.44
N ARG A 10 -11.54 -0.60 16.20
CA ARG A 10 -11.82 -1.88 16.88
C ARG A 10 -11.58 -1.79 18.38
N MET A 11 -10.53 -1.13 18.81
CA MET A 11 -10.24 -0.91 20.23
C MET A 11 -11.28 0.00 20.87
N ALA A 12 -11.68 1.09 20.20
CA ALA A 12 -12.73 1.98 20.69
C ALA A 12 -14.06 1.23 20.88
N VAL A 13 -14.48 0.43 19.90
CA VAL A 13 -15.69 -0.41 20.01
C VAL A 13 -15.58 -1.39 21.17
N PHE A 14 -14.42 -2.06 21.34
CA PHE A 14 -14.19 -2.97 22.44
C PHE A 14 -14.29 -2.26 23.80
N TYR A 15 -13.67 -1.08 23.96
CA TYR A 15 -13.74 -0.30 25.20
C TYR A 15 -15.17 0.15 25.48
N ILE A 16 -15.93 0.62 24.49
CA ILE A 16 -17.33 1.04 24.66
C ILE A 16 -18.20 -0.14 25.11
N LEU A 17 -18.03 -1.33 24.51
CA LEU A 17 -18.77 -2.54 24.90
C LEU A 17 -18.40 -2.99 26.30
N ALA A 18 -17.11 -3.05 26.63
CA ALA A 18 -16.64 -3.41 27.96
C ALA A 18 -17.16 -2.42 29.03
N MET A 19 -17.22 -1.13 28.69
CA MET A 19 -17.81 -0.09 29.50
C MET A 19 -19.29 -0.34 29.78
N GLY A 20 -20.06 -0.59 28.73
CA GLY A 20 -21.50 -0.84 28.87
C GLY A 20 -21.78 -2.00 29.84
N VAL A 21 -21.04 -3.10 29.67
CA VAL A 21 -21.17 -4.27 30.57
C VAL A 21 -20.78 -3.91 32.01
N TRP A 22 -19.64 -3.23 32.19
CA TRP A 22 -19.15 -2.87 33.52
C TRP A 22 -20.09 -1.86 34.22
N ALA A 23 -20.55 -0.83 33.51
CA ALA A 23 -21.49 0.17 34.06
C ALA A 23 -22.82 -0.47 34.51
N THR A 24 -23.35 -1.40 33.71
CA THR A 24 -24.54 -2.15 34.06
C THR A 24 -24.38 -3.00 35.31
N LEU A 25 -23.27 -3.76 35.37
CA LEU A 25 -22.95 -4.57 36.56
C LEU A 25 -22.75 -3.70 37.80
N PHE A 26 -22.02 -2.60 37.66
CA PHE A 26 -21.76 -1.67 38.76
C PHE A 26 -23.03 -1.05 39.29
N TYR A 27 -23.92 -0.56 38.38
CA TYR A 27 -25.22 -0.05 38.77
C TYR A 27 -26.02 -1.08 39.59
N TYR A 28 -26.05 -2.32 39.10
CA TYR A 28 -26.77 -3.40 39.78
C TYR A 28 -26.20 -3.70 41.18
N VAL A 29 -24.89 -3.71 41.33
CA VAL A 29 -24.21 -3.94 42.62
C VAL A 29 -24.52 -2.80 43.59
N VAL A 30 -24.39 -1.54 43.14
CA VAL A 30 -24.68 -0.38 44.01
C VAL A 30 -26.12 -0.36 44.45
N MET A 31 -27.08 -0.57 43.55
CA MET A 31 -28.50 -0.61 43.92
C MET A 31 -28.81 -1.75 44.90
N SER A 32 -28.21 -2.92 44.70
CA SER A 32 -28.36 -4.05 45.63
C SER A 32 -27.85 -3.73 47.01
N GLU A 33 -26.69 -3.03 47.12
CA GLU A 33 -26.11 -2.63 48.39
C GLU A 33 -26.96 -1.56 49.12
N VAL A 34 -27.44 -0.57 48.32
CA VAL A 34 -28.31 0.49 48.86
C VAL A 34 -29.62 -0.08 49.42
N HIS A 35 -30.31 -0.96 48.66
CA HIS A 35 -31.53 -1.62 49.14
C HIS A 35 -31.23 -2.50 50.37
N GLY A 36 -30.11 -3.21 50.39
CA GLY A 36 -29.71 -4.02 51.52
C GLY A 36 -29.53 -3.20 52.80
N GLU A 37 -28.90 -2.02 52.70
CA GLU A 37 -28.71 -1.13 53.86
C GLU A 37 -30.02 -0.48 54.32
N GLN A 38 -30.92 -0.09 53.37
CA GLN A 38 -32.24 0.40 53.70
C GLN A 38 -33.10 -0.67 54.40
N ASP A 39 -33.13 -1.90 53.90
CA ASP A 39 -33.84 -3.02 54.52
C ASP A 39 -33.37 -3.31 55.94
N LYS A 40 -32.05 -3.22 56.16
CA LYS A 40 -31.47 -3.38 57.51
C LYS A 40 -31.87 -2.25 58.43
N MET A 41 -31.80 -0.99 58.01
CA MET A 41 -32.23 0.16 58.82
C MET A 41 -33.71 0.07 59.15
N LEU A 42 -34.57 -0.28 58.20
CA LEU A 42 -36.02 -0.47 58.46
C LEU A 42 -36.26 -1.61 59.44
N SER A 43 -35.54 -2.71 59.34
CA SER A 43 -35.63 -3.85 60.28
C SER A 43 -35.25 -3.46 61.72
N GLU A 44 -34.08 -2.82 61.89
CA GLU A 44 -33.61 -2.36 63.19
C GLU A 44 -34.58 -1.36 63.83
N TYR A 45 -35.12 -0.42 63.00
CA TYR A 45 -36.09 0.55 63.47
C TYR A 45 -37.44 -0.09 63.84
N SER A 46 -37.87 -1.10 63.11
CA SER A 46 -39.08 -1.86 63.38
C SER A 46 -39.02 -2.57 64.74
N GLU A 47 -37.89 -3.15 65.09
CA GLU A 47 -37.67 -3.82 66.36
C GLU A 47 -37.76 -2.81 67.54
N ILE A 48 -37.18 -1.63 67.38
CA ILE A 48 -37.25 -0.56 68.38
C ILE A 48 -38.69 -0.11 68.62
N LEU A 49 -39.43 0.15 67.51
CA LEU A 49 -40.84 0.59 67.62
C LEU A 49 -41.74 -0.48 68.21
N MET A 50 -41.55 -1.76 67.86
CA MET A 50 -42.28 -2.87 68.44
C MET A 50 -42.05 -3.01 69.95
N LEU A 51 -40.78 -2.89 70.38
CA LEU A 51 -40.40 -2.94 71.81
C LEU A 51 -40.99 -1.75 72.58
N ASP A 52 -40.96 -0.54 72.02
CA ASP A 52 -41.55 0.65 72.63
C ASP A 52 -43.06 0.50 72.80
N TYR A 53 -43.79 0.05 71.79
CA TYR A 53 -45.23 -0.21 71.84
C TYR A 53 -45.59 -1.28 72.83
N LEU A 54 -44.85 -2.41 72.87
CA LEU A 54 -45.10 -3.50 73.83
C LEU A 54 -44.87 -3.09 75.30
N THR A 55 -43.98 -2.12 75.52
CA THR A 55 -43.60 -1.67 76.87
C THR A 55 -44.53 -0.56 77.36
N SER A 56 -45.01 0.35 76.50
CA SER A 56 -45.72 1.57 76.88
C SER A 56 -47.22 1.57 76.49
N ASP A 57 -47.70 0.55 75.78
CA ASP A 57 -49.10 0.44 75.17
C ASP A 57 -49.47 1.70 74.31
N SER A 58 -48.43 2.51 73.93
CA SER A 58 -48.54 3.69 73.08
C SER A 58 -47.18 4.00 72.46
N LEU A 59 -47.14 4.43 71.22
CA LEU A 59 -45.90 4.88 70.58
C LEU A 59 -45.58 6.30 71.07
N THR A 60 -44.56 6.45 71.89
CA THR A 60 -44.12 7.74 72.43
C THR A 60 -42.93 8.31 71.62
N PHE A 61 -42.58 7.66 70.49
CA PHE A 61 -41.46 8.00 69.70
C PHE A 61 -41.66 9.29 68.89
N ASP A 62 -40.80 10.26 69.04
CA ASP A 62 -40.82 11.53 68.29
C ASP A 62 -40.28 11.32 66.87
N THR A 63 -41.19 11.17 65.91
CA THR A 63 -40.86 10.99 64.47
C THR A 63 -40.13 12.17 63.85
N ARG A 64 -40.10 13.34 64.48
CA ARG A 64 -39.48 14.56 63.98
C ARG A 64 -37.93 14.50 63.91
N ARG A 65 -37.32 13.46 64.45
CA ARG A 65 -35.85 13.27 64.44
C ARG A 65 -35.34 12.22 63.47
N SER A 66 -36.24 11.55 62.79
CA SER A 66 -35.91 10.48 61.83
C SER A 66 -36.54 10.76 60.47
N ASN A 67 -35.81 10.55 59.38
CA ASN A 67 -36.37 10.58 58.02
C ASN A 67 -37.28 9.35 57.76
N MET A 68 -37.71 8.63 58.82
CA MET A 68 -38.57 7.46 58.74
C MET A 68 -39.93 7.81 59.31
N ASP A 69 -40.95 7.57 58.53
CA ASP A 69 -42.34 7.67 59.00
C ASP A 69 -42.88 6.27 59.20
N PHE A 70 -43.86 6.19 60.11
CA PHE A 70 -44.50 4.91 60.39
C PHE A 70 -45.98 5.12 60.77
N TYR A 71 -46.81 4.04 60.59
CA TYR A 71 -48.11 3.96 61.09
C TYR A 71 -48.50 2.52 61.49
N LEU A 72 -49.42 2.41 62.45
CA LEU A 72 -49.95 1.14 62.91
C LEU A 72 -51.38 0.95 62.45
N THR A 73 -51.73 -0.27 61.98
CA THR A 73 -53.08 -0.63 61.59
C THR A 73 -53.52 -1.93 62.29
N HIS A 74 -54.69 -1.93 62.92
CA HIS A 74 -55.27 -3.17 63.43
C HIS A 74 -55.70 -4.06 62.30
N ILE A 75 -55.32 -5.34 62.35
CA ILE A 75 -55.64 -6.34 61.34
C ILE A 75 -56.32 -7.54 61.93
N THR A 76 -57.13 -8.22 61.15
CA THR A 76 -57.80 -9.44 61.57
C THR A 76 -56.88 -10.63 61.59
N THR A 77 -57.18 -11.67 62.40
CA THR A 77 -56.37 -12.92 62.46
C THR A 77 -56.26 -13.58 61.09
N LYS A 78 -57.32 -13.46 60.22
CA LYS A 78 -57.26 -13.99 58.84
C LYS A 78 -56.29 -13.24 57.95
N GLU A 79 -56.18 -11.94 58.12
CA GLU A 79 -55.21 -11.10 57.37
C GLU A 79 -53.76 -11.33 57.87
N ALA A 80 -53.61 -11.53 59.18
CA ALA A 80 -52.34 -11.86 59.79
C ALA A 80 -51.77 -13.18 59.26
N ASP A 81 -52.63 -14.21 59.16
CA ASP A 81 -52.21 -15.54 58.62
C ASP A 81 -51.93 -15.53 57.11
N ALA A 82 -52.55 -14.60 56.37
CA ALA A 82 -52.44 -14.50 54.92
C ALA A 82 -51.22 -13.65 54.44
N THR A 83 -50.63 -12.84 55.35
CA THR A 83 -49.54 -11.90 55.02
C THR A 83 -48.20 -12.37 55.56
N PRO A 84 -47.09 -12.28 54.83
CA PRO A 84 -45.77 -12.58 55.39
C PRO A 84 -45.48 -11.71 56.61
N HIS A 85 -44.81 -12.28 57.64
CA HIS A 85 -44.47 -11.55 58.86
C HIS A 85 -43.59 -10.35 58.63
N ILE A 86 -42.76 -10.39 57.57
CA ILE A 86 -41.87 -9.30 57.13
C ILE A 86 -41.98 -9.21 55.60
N LEU A 87 -42.32 -8.02 55.09
CA LEU A 87 -42.43 -7.75 53.68
C LEU A 87 -41.77 -6.40 53.32
N PHE A 88 -40.75 -6.43 52.49
CA PHE A 88 -40.15 -5.23 51.89
C PHE A 88 -40.77 -4.98 50.53
N SER A 89 -41.10 -3.72 50.23
CA SER A 89 -41.64 -3.33 48.95
C SER A 89 -41.33 -1.86 48.63
N ASP A 90 -41.28 -1.53 47.35
CA ASP A 90 -41.17 -0.16 46.90
C ASP A 90 -42.55 0.31 46.49
N ARG A 91 -43.04 1.42 47.10
CA ARG A 91 -44.35 2.00 46.83
C ARG A 91 -44.30 3.52 46.97
N GLU A 92 -45.25 4.20 46.35
CA GLU A 92 -45.49 5.62 46.61
C GLU A 92 -46.15 5.77 48.00
N MET A 93 -45.53 6.55 48.88
CA MET A 93 -46.02 6.85 50.21
C MET A 93 -46.12 8.36 50.38
N TYR A 94 -47.12 8.81 51.14
CA TYR A 94 -47.25 10.21 51.51
C TYR A 94 -46.21 10.55 52.58
N ILE A 95 -45.31 11.49 52.23
CA ILE A 95 -44.25 11.91 53.14
C ILE A 95 -44.65 13.21 53.84
N TYR A 96 -44.93 13.14 55.11
CA TYR A 96 -45.42 14.28 55.90
C TYR A 96 -44.42 15.46 55.96
N THR A 97 -43.12 15.20 55.85
CA THR A 97 -42.06 16.23 55.84
C THR A 97 -42.05 17.05 54.56
N HIS A 98 -42.47 16.49 53.43
CA HIS A 98 -42.46 17.12 52.10
C HIS A 98 -43.86 17.48 51.59
N ASP A 99 -44.92 17.04 52.31
CA ASP A 99 -46.34 17.27 51.97
C ASP A 99 -46.69 16.75 50.56
N ASP A 100 -46.08 15.63 50.12
CA ASP A 100 -46.30 15.03 48.79
C ASP A 100 -46.13 13.49 48.82
N TYR A 101 -46.62 12.82 47.73
CA TYR A 101 -46.42 11.40 47.52
C TYR A 101 -45.10 11.16 46.82
N GLU A 102 -44.25 10.38 47.47
CA GLU A 102 -42.90 10.08 46.96
C GLU A 102 -42.63 8.57 46.96
N PRO A 103 -41.75 8.08 46.07
CA PRO A 103 -41.28 6.71 46.13
C PRO A 103 -40.61 6.45 47.49
N ALA A 104 -40.95 5.37 48.12
CA ALA A 104 -40.39 5.01 49.41
C ALA A 104 -40.16 3.50 49.50
N ARG A 105 -39.07 3.14 50.19
CA ARG A 105 -38.81 1.76 50.62
C ARG A 105 -39.64 1.49 51.87
N VAL A 106 -40.52 0.49 51.80
CA VAL A 106 -41.50 0.18 52.85
C VAL A 106 -41.22 -1.18 53.44
N LEU A 107 -41.21 -1.24 54.78
CA LEU A 107 -41.28 -2.46 55.57
C LEU A 107 -42.67 -2.61 56.20
N GLU A 108 -43.30 -3.70 55.91
CA GLU A 108 -44.53 -4.12 56.63
C GLU A 108 -44.17 -5.30 57.53
N THR A 109 -44.46 -5.18 58.83
CA THR A 109 -44.26 -6.25 59.79
C THR A 109 -45.48 -6.42 60.65
N ILE A 110 -45.79 -7.67 61.07
CA ILE A 110 -46.95 -8.03 61.85
C ILE A 110 -46.48 -8.55 63.23
N PHE A 111 -47.08 -8.01 64.27
CA PHE A 111 -46.82 -8.47 65.64
C PHE A 111 -48.12 -8.51 66.47
N GLN A 112 -48.11 -9.23 67.59
CA GLN A 112 -49.21 -9.36 68.47
C GLN A 112 -48.95 -8.54 69.74
N ASN A 113 -49.95 -7.73 70.15
CA ASN A 113 -49.83 -6.96 71.41
C ASN A 113 -50.14 -7.82 72.64
N ALA A 114 -49.94 -7.28 73.85
CA ALA A 114 -50.16 -7.96 75.08
C ALA A 114 -51.68 -8.39 75.33
N LYS A 115 -52.59 -7.83 74.53
CA LYS A 115 -54.04 -8.15 74.57
C LYS A 115 -54.44 -9.24 73.56
N GLY A 116 -53.46 -9.76 72.79
CA GLY A 116 -53.72 -10.78 71.79
C GLY A 116 -54.25 -10.26 70.43
N GLU A 117 -54.23 -8.93 70.19
CA GLU A 117 -54.64 -8.31 68.93
C GLU A 117 -53.45 -8.25 67.97
N TYR A 118 -53.73 -8.50 66.66
CA TYR A 118 -52.71 -8.39 65.60
C TYR A 118 -52.63 -6.97 65.12
N LEU A 119 -51.38 -6.46 65.02
CA LEU A 119 -51.05 -5.13 64.56
C LEU A 119 -50.10 -5.25 63.38
N LYS A 120 -50.33 -4.47 62.35
CA LYS A 120 -49.46 -4.30 61.22
C LYS A 120 -48.74 -2.96 61.39
N LEU A 121 -47.40 -3.00 61.54
CA LEU A 121 -46.53 -1.84 61.53
C LEU A 121 -46.03 -1.64 60.15
N THR A 122 -46.27 -0.49 59.57
CA THR A 122 -45.73 -0.06 58.30
C THR A 122 -44.76 1.08 58.57
N ILE A 123 -43.50 0.88 58.14
CA ILE A 123 -42.41 1.85 58.25
C ILE A 123 -41.87 2.13 56.84
N TYR A 124 -41.58 3.35 56.56
CA TYR A 124 -41.07 3.70 55.24
C TYR A 124 -40.01 4.81 55.30
N ILE A 125 -39.09 4.77 54.30
CA ILE A 125 -38.02 5.76 54.09
C ILE A 125 -38.23 6.33 52.68
N PRO A 126 -38.22 7.66 52.49
CA PRO A 126 -38.26 8.26 51.14
C PRO A 126 -37.06 7.81 50.30
N SER A 127 -37.30 7.45 49.04
CA SER A 127 -36.23 7.02 48.10
C SER A 127 -35.59 8.18 47.35
N ILE A 128 -36.20 9.39 47.36
CA ILE A 128 -35.75 10.55 46.56
C ILE A 128 -34.29 10.92 46.85
N ASP A 129 -33.95 11.04 48.15
CA ASP A 129 -32.56 11.37 48.52
C ASP A 129 -31.53 10.29 48.09
N THR A 130 -32.02 9.05 47.94
CA THR A 130 -31.21 7.91 47.56
C THR A 130 -31.04 7.88 46.03
N ASP A 131 -32.10 8.20 45.29
CA ASP A 131 -32.06 8.23 43.82
C ASP A 131 -31.16 9.35 43.32
N ASP A 132 -31.20 10.55 43.91
CA ASP A 132 -30.32 11.66 43.61
C ASP A 132 -28.84 11.31 43.89
N LEU A 133 -28.57 10.61 44.98
CA LEU A 133 -27.22 10.15 45.32
C LEU A 133 -26.72 9.11 44.31
N VAL A 134 -27.57 8.16 43.92
CA VAL A 134 -27.24 7.13 42.93
C VAL A 134 -26.99 7.77 41.55
N GLU A 135 -27.83 8.75 41.14
CA GLU A 135 -27.64 9.47 39.90
C GLU A 135 -26.31 10.27 39.90
N ALA A 136 -26.00 10.95 41.00
CA ALA A 136 -24.72 11.66 41.15
C ALA A 136 -23.53 10.72 41.06
N ILE A 137 -23.54 9.60 41.76
CA ILE A 137 -22.48 8.57 41.73
C ILE A 137 -22.37 8.02 40.31
N PHE A 138 -23.48 7.67 39.67
CA PHE A 138 -23.48 7.15 38.30
C PHE A 138 -22.88 8.17 37.31
N SER A 139 -23.21 9.43 37.41
CA SER A 139 -22.67 10.51 36.58
C SER A 139 -21.17 10.64 36.75
N TRP A 140 -20.64 10.62 37.96
CA TRP A 140 -19.21 10.66 38.21
C TRP A 140 -18.48 9.44 37.66
N ILE A 141 -19.07 8.27 37.72
CA ILE A 141 -18.52 7.03 37.17
C ILE A 141 -18.47 7.10 35.66
N VAL A 142 -19.52 7.59 34.99
CA VAL A 142 -19.54 7.77 33.53
C VAL A 142 -18.46 8.77 33.11
N ILE A 143 -18.33 9.90 33.81
CA ILE A 143 -17.27 10.88 33.53
C ILE A 143 -15.88 10.27 33.66
N LEU A 144 -15.62 9.60 34.78
CA LEU A 144 -14.34 8.95 35.05
C LEU A 144 -14.01 7.93 33.96
N PHE A 145 -14.99 7.14 33.55
CA PHE A 145 -14.81 6.13 32.54
C PHE A 145 -14.52 6.73 31.15
N VAL A 146 -15.21 7.79 30.76
CA VAL A 146 -14.94 8.52 29.51
C VAL A 146 -13.50 9.03 29.51
N VAL A 147 -13.07 9.65 30.61
CA VAL A 147 -11.69 10.14 30.76
C VAL A 147 -10.66 9.00 30.62
N LEU A 148 -10.89 7.89 31.31
CA LEU A 148 -10.00 6.71 31.24
C LEU A 148 -9.97 6.10 29.84
N THR A 149 -11.10 6.05 29.14
CA THR A 149 -11.18 5.56 27.74
C THR A 149 -10.37 6.44 26.81
N ILE A 150 -10.53 7.77 26.91
CA ILE A 150 -9.76 8.73 26.11
C ILE A 150 -8.26 8.56 26.37
N LEU A 151 -7.88 8.47 27.65
CA LEU A 151 -6.48 8.27 28.04
C LEU A 151 -5.92 6.96 27.50
N ALA A 152 -6.65 5.86 27.61
CA ALA A 152 -6.25 4.55 27.08
C ALA A 152 -6.07 4.58 25.55
N LEU A 153 -6.98 5.22 24.82
CA LEU A 153 -6.88 5.39 23.38
C LEU A 153 -5.66 6.25 23.02
N ALA A 154 -5.40 7.34 23.73
CA ALA A 154 -4.24 8.20 23.50
C ALA A 154 -2.92 7.43 23.70
N ILE A 155 -2.80 6.68 24.79
CA ILE A 155 -1.63 5.84 25.09
C ILE A 155 -1.46 4.77 24.00
N ASN A 156 -2.52 4.09 23.56
CA ASN A 156 -2.45 3.10 22.50
C ASN A 156 -1.98 3.71 21.16
N ILE A 157 -2.43 4.91 20.82
CA ILE A 157 -1.97 5.62 19.63
C ILE A 157 -0.47 5.93 19.70
N LEU A 158 0.02 6.37 20.84
CA LEU A 158 1.44 6.67 21.07
C LEU A 158 2.30 5.41 20.96
N ILE A 159 1.89 4.33 21.63
CA ILE A 159 2.58 3.03 21.58
C ILE A 159 2.62 2.52 20.13
N TYR A 160 1.48 2.54 19.43
CA TYR A 160 1.41 2.09 18.04
C TYR A 160 2.35 2.89 17.11
N LYS A 161 2.31 4.24 17.19
CA LYS A 161 3.18 5.10 16.38
C LYS A 161 4.65 4.78 16.62
N ARG A 162 5.05 4.63 17.87
CA ARG A 162 6.44 4.32 18.25
C ARG A 162 6.85 2.92 17.79
N SER A 163 6.00 1.92 17.99
CA SER A 163 6.28 0.54 17.61
C SER A 163 6.34 0.34 16.09
N MET A 164 5.55 1.10 15.29
CA MET A 164 5.53 0.99 13.83
C MET A 164 6.50 1.92 13.11
N ALA A 165 7.15 2.83 13.81
CA ALA A 165 8.13 3.75 13.22
C ALA A 165 9.28 3.01 12.49
N PRO A 166 9.87 1.91 13.04
CA PRO A 166 10.90 1.15 12.34
C PRO A 166 10.43 0.57 11.00
N LEU A 167 9.18 0.08 10.94
CA LEU A 167 8.63 -0.45 9.69
C LEU A 167 8.49 0.63 8.61
N HIS A 168 8.05 1.83 8.99
CA HIS A 168 7.94 2.93 8.05
C HIS A 168 9.31 3.40 7.53
N ARG A 169 10.34 3.44 8.40
CA ARG A 169 11.72 3.76 8.01
C ARG A 169 12.27 2.72 7.02
N LEU A 170 12.05 1.43 7.31
CA LEU A 170 12.46 0.34 6.42
C LEU A 170 11.79 0.44 5.05
N LEU A 171 10.47 0.68 5.02
CA LEU A 171 9.73 0.87 3.75
C LEU A 171 10.24 2.08 2.96
N SER A 172 10.53 3.18 3.63
CA SER A 172 11.10 4.38 2.99
C SER A 172 12.49 4.09 2.42
N TRP A 173 13.33 3.37 3.16
CA TRP A 173 14.67 2.96 2.71
C TRP A 173 14.61 2.05 1.48
N ILE A 174 13.73 1.01 1.49
CA ILE A 174 13.52 0.12 0.33
C ILE A 174 13.04 0.92 -0.89
N SER A 175 12.12 1.86 -0.70
CA SER A 175 11.58 2.69 -1.80
C SER A 175 12.63 3.61 -2.42
N GLY A 176 13.68 3.96 -1.68
CA GLY A 176 14.81 4.76 -2.16
C GLY A 176 15.97 3.94 -2.72
N LEU A 177 15.88 2.60 -2.67
CA LEU A 177 16.98 1.70 -3.02
C LEU A 177 17.17 1.67 -4.53
N LYS A 178 18.40 1.99 -4.97
CA LYS A 178 18.82 1.87 -6.36
C LYS A 178 19.85 0.74 -6.44
N ILE A 179 19.55 -0.29 -7.25
CA ILE A 179 20.41 -1.47 -7.39
C ILE A 179 21.76 -1.11 -8.06
N GLU A 180 21.78 -0.02 -8.82
CA GLU A 180 22.95 0.47 -9.56
C GLU A 180 24.04 1.07 -8.65
N THR A 181 23.70 1.42 -7.43
CA THR A 181 24.62 2.02 -6.45
C THR A 181 24.64 1.19 -5.18
N ALA A 182 25.77 1.20 -4.47
CA ALA A 182 25.85 0.55 -3.17
C ALA A 182 24.75 1.07 -2.24
N PRO A 183 23.98 0.19 -1.59
CA PRO A 183 22.91 0.61 -0.70
C PRO A 183 23.48 1.43 0.46
N ALA A 184 22.85 2.58 0.74
CA ALA A 184 23.20 3.33 1.93
C ALA A 184 22.91 2.48 3.19
N PRO A 185 23.71 2.60 4.25
CA PRO A 185 23.47 1.87 5.49
C PRO A 185 22.05 2.12 6.01
N LEU A 186 21.39 1.07 6.46
CA LEU A 186 20.06 1.17 7.04
C LEU A 186 20.16 1.66 8.50
N ASP A 187 19.94 2.95 8.73
CA ASP A 187 19.83 3.52 10.07
C ASP A 187 18.41 3.35 10.61
N ASN A 188 18.13 2.16 11.16
CA ASN A 188 16.81 1.82 11.70
C ASN A 188 16.91 1.10 13.04
N PRO A 189 17.40 1.79 14.11
CA PRO A 189 17.51 1.21 15.44
C PRO A 189 16.14 0.83 16.00
N THR A 190 16.04 -0.39 16.54
CA THR A 190 14.80 -0.92 17.13
C THR A 190 15.11 -1.95 18.20
N ASP A 191 14.31 -1.94 19.28
CA ASP A 191 14.39 -2.94 20.36
C ASP A 191 13.54 -4.18 20.05
N ILE A 192 12.69 -4.11 19.00
CA ILE A 192 11.81 -5.20 18.57
C ILE A 192 12.61 -6.21 17.76
N GLN A 193 12.71 -7.44 18.26
CA GLN A 193 13.53 -8.50 17.69
C GLN A 193 13.17 -8.82 16.23
N GLU A 194 11.86 -8.86 15.91
CA GLU A 194 11.36 -9.14 14.57
C GLU A 194 11.80 -8.06 13.57
N PHE A 195 11.80 -6.81 13.97
CA PHE A 195 12.27 -5.73 13.12
C PHE A 195 13.79 -5.72 12.95
N ARG A 196 14.56 -6.14 13.95
CA ARG A 196 16.01 -6.34 13.80
C ARG A 196 16.32 -7.44 12.79
N GLN A 197 15.63 -8.57 12.88
CA GLN A 197 15.79 -9.68 11.94
C GLN A 197 15.39 -9.24 10.53
N LEU A 198 14.29 -8.51 10.40
CA LEU A 198 13.83 -7.99 9.11
C LEU A 198 14.83 -6.99 8.51
N ASN A 199 15.37 -6.07 9.31
CA ASN A 199 16.41 -5.14 8.87
C ASN A 199 17.62 -5.88 8.31
N THR A 200 18.16 -6.85 9.06
CA THR A 200 19.33 -7.64 8.63
C THR A 200 19.03 -8.44 7.35
N ALA A 201 17.86 -9.06 7.25
CA ALA A 201 17.47 -9.83 6.08
C ALA A 201 17.37 -8.94 4.83
N VAL A 202 16.75 -7.76 4.96
CA VAL A 202 16.58 -6.82 3.84
C VAL A 202 17.92 -6.19 3.42
N GLU A 203 18.79 -5.80 4.37
CA GLU A 203 20.15 -5.32 4.07
C GLU A 203 20.96 -6.37 3.35
N THR A 204 20.94 -7.62 3.83
CA THR A 204 21.63 -8.74 3.20
C THR A 204 21.13 -8.97 1.78
N PHE A 205 19.81 -8.93 1.59
CA PHE A 205 19.19 -9.06 0.27
C PHE A 205 19.62 -7.94 -0.69
N ALA A 206 19.56 -6.69 -0.23
CA ALA A 206 19.94 -5.52 -1.03
C ALA A 206 21.43 -5.57 -1.43
N THR A 207 22.31 -5.95 -0.50
CA THR A 207 23.75 -6.10 -0.75
C THR A 207 24.03 -7.21 -1.75
N ARG A 208 23.37 -8.37 -1.63
CA ARG A 208 23.50 -9.47 -2.60
C ARG A 208 22.99 -9.08 -3.98
N ALA A 209 21.84 -8.45 -4.05
CA ALA A 209 21.26 -8.00 -5.32
C ALA A 209 22.21 -7.02 -6.06
N GLN A 210 22.81 -6.10 -5.32
CA GLN A 210 23.80 -5.17 -5.87
C GLN A 210 25.08 -5.89 -6.33
N GLN A 211 25.61 -6.84 -5.53
CA GLN A 211 26.79 -7.63 -5.93
C GLN A 211 26.52 -8.47 -7.17
N ASP A 212 25.36 -9.08 -7.28
CA ASP A 212 24.98 -9.86 -8.46
C ASP A 212 24.85 -8.96 -9.70
N TYR A 213 24.30 -7.75 -9.55
CA TYR A 213 24.23 -6.75 -10.61
C TYR A 213 25.64 -6.33 -11.09
N GLU A 214 26.57 -6.04 -10.17
CA GLU A 214 27.96 -5.69 -10.50
C GLU A 214 28.71 -6.84 -11.18
N ARG A 215 28.55 -8.07 -10.70
CA ARG A 215 29.12 -9.26 -11.33
C ARG A 215 28.61 -9.47 -12.75
N GLN A 216 27.28 -9.28 -12.94
CA GLN A 216 26.68 -9.38 -14.26
C GLN A 216 27.20 -8.29 -15.20
N LYS A 217 27.36 -7.06 -14.72
CA LYS A 217 27.92 -5.92 -15.46
C LYS A 217 29.37 -6.22 -15.90
N GLU A 218 30.18 -6.69 -14.97
CA GLU A 218 31.58 -7.06 -15.24
C GLU A 218 31.67 -8.24 -16.22
N PHE A 219 30.87 -9.28 -16.03
CA PHE A 219 30.83 -10.43 -16.94
C PHE A 219 30.49 -10.01 -18.37
N ILE A 220 29.45 -9.16 -18.56
CA ILE A 220 29.07 -8.67 -19.88
C ILE A 220 30.19 -7.83 -20.51
N GLY A 221 30.86 -6.98 -19.72
CA GLY A 221 32.00 -6.19 -20.18
C GLY A 221 33.11 -7.06 -20.68
N ASN A 222 33.52 -8.02 -19.87
CA ASN A 222 34.65 -8.90 -20.17
C ASN A 222 34.37 -9.86 -21.34
N ALA A 223 33.19 -10.48 -21.37
CA ALA A 223 32.74 -11.36 -22.45
C ALA A 223 32.78 -10.67 -23.82
N SER A 224 32.49 -9.35 -23.87
CA SER A 224 32.59 -8.57 -25.11
C SER A 224 34.01 -8.59 -25.70
N HIS A 225 34.99 -8.30 -24.87
CA HIS A 225 36.39 -8.22 -25.28
C HIS A 225 36.96 -9.60 -25.58
N GLU A 226 36.64 -10.60 -24.75
CA GLU A 226 37.14 -11.97 -24.90
C GLU A 226 36.68 -12.66 -26.20
N ILE A 227 35.48 -12.32 -26.71
CA ILE A 227 34.97 -12.83 -27.99
C ILE A 227 35.47 -11.99 -29.18
N GLN A 228 35.57 -10.66 -29.05
CA GLN A 228 35.97 -9.78 -30.15
C GLN A 228 37.40 -10.02 -30.56
N THR A 229 38.31 -10.25 -29.61
CA THR A 229 39.74 -10.44 -29.87
C THR A 229 40.03 -11.64 -30.78
N PRO A 230 39.61 -12.89 -30.48
CA PRO A 230 39.90 -14.04 -31.34
C PRO A 230 39.20 -13.91 -32.72
N VAL A 231 38.00 -13.34 -32.78
CA VAL A 231 37.31 -13.11 -34.05
C VAL A 231 38.08 -12.11 -34.92
N ALA A 232 38.62 -11.04 -34.36
CA ALA A 232 39.45 -10.08 -35.06
C ALA A 232 40.76 -10.73 -35.55
N VAL A 233 41.41 -11.56 -34.72
CA VAL A 233 42.64 -12.30 -35.11
C VAL A 233 42.37 -13.26 -36.28
N CYS A 234 41.27 -14.03 -36.21
CA CYS A 234 40.86 -14.92 -37.30
C CYS A 234 40.63 -14.14 -38.60
N ARG A 235 39.90 -13.02 -38.52
CA ARG A 235 39.60 -12.16 -39.67
C ARG A 235 40.89 -11.62 -40.27
N ASN A 236 41.82 -11.06 -39.49
CA ASN A 236 43.06 -10.51 -39.96
C ASN A 236 43.93 -11.61 -40.65
N ARG A 237 43.97 -12.83 -40.12
CA ARG A 237 44.68 -13.95 -40.75
C ARG A 237 44.07 -14.31 -42.10
N LEU A 238 42.77 -14.32 -42.23
CA LEU A 238 42.07 -14.59 -43.50
C LEU A 238 42.27 -13.43 -44.51
N GLU A 239 42.25 -12.18 -44.04
CA GLU A 239 42.56 -11.02 -44.88
C GLU A 239 44.01 -11.07 -45.40
N MET A 240 44.97 -11.50 -44.57
CA MET A 240 46.35 -11.75 -45.03
C MET A 240 46.40 -12.90 -46.05
N LEU A 241 45.68 -14.00 -45.80
CA LEU A 241 45.64 -15.13 -46.73
C LEU A 241 45.00 -14.72 -48.07
N ALA A 242 43.96 -13.89 -48.07
CA ALA A 242 43.29 -13.37 -49.28
C ALA A 242 44.23 -12.54 -50.18
N ASN A 243 45.33 -12.02 -49.62
CA ASN A 243 46.37 -11.27 -50.37
C ASN A 243 47.50 -12.14 -50.87
N THR A 244 47.43 -13.47 -50.76
CA THR A 244 48.42 -14.42 -51.36
C THR A 244 47.89 -14.99 -52.68
N ASP A 245 48.73 -15.74 -53.40
CA ASP A 245 48.36 -16.39 -54.64
C ASP A 245 47.34 -17.54 -54.40
N LEU A 246 46.04 -17.22 -54.39
CA LEU A 246 44.96 -18.19 -54.23
C LEU A 246 44.26 -18.43 -55.58
N SER A 247 43.75 -19.63 -55.78
CA SER A 247 42.81 -19.85 -56.89
C SER A 247 41.50 -19.06 -56.63
N GLU A 248 40.72 -18.73 -57.69
CA GLU A 248 39.44 -18.04 -57.59
C GLU A 248 38.47 -18.74 -56.60
N GLU A 249 38.45 -20.07 -56.63
CA GLU A 249 37.64 -20.89 -55.73
C GLU A 249 38.10 -20.76 -54.27
N GLN A 250 39.38 -20.81 -53.99
CA GLN A 250 39.96 -20.62 -52.67
C GLN A 250 39.71 -19.20 -52.16
N LEU A 251 39.89 -18.18 -53.00
CA LEU A 251 39.62 -16.80 -52.62
C LEU A 251 38.12 -16.60 -52.30
N SER A 252 37.22 -17.22 -53.08
CA SER A 252 35.81 -17.18 -52.81
C SER A 252 35.45 -17.78 -51.44
N GLU A 253 36.03 -18.89 -51.03
CA GLU A 253 35.81 -19.53 -49.73
C GLU A 253 36.40 -18.70 -48.59
N VAL A 254 37.57 -18.09 -48.76
CA VAL A 254 38.14 -17.16 -47.79
C VAL A 254 37.23 -15.96 -47.60
N MET A 255 36.72 -15.37 -48.70
CA MET A 255 35.80 -14.22 -48.59
C MET A 255 34.49 -14.57 -47.93
N LYS A 256 33.90 -15.74 -48.16
CA LYS A 256 32.69 -16.24 -47.44
C LYS A 256 32.97 -16.41 -45.97
N THR A 257 34.16 -16.90 -45.61
CA THR A 257 34.55 -17.07 -44.20
C THR A 257 34.74 -15.71 -43.51
N ILE A 258 35.36 -14.72 -44.17
CA ILE A 258 35.44 -13.34 -43.68
C ILE A 258 34.04 -12.73 -43.47
N GLN A 259 33.11 -12.93 -44.41
CA GLN A 259 31.73 -12.47 -44.28
C GLN A 259 31.04 -13.10 -43.05
N THR A 260 31.26 -14.40 -42.81
CA THR A 260 30.71 -15.11 -41.65
C THR A 260 31.29 -14.56 -40.35
N LEU A 261 32.62 -14.29 -40.27
CA LEU A 261 33.23 -13.68 -39.09
C LEU A 261 32.71 -12.26 -38.83
N ASN A 262 32.50 -11.48 -39.89
CA ASN A 262 31.88 -10.15 -39.79
C ASN A 262 30.43 -10.21 -39.32
N TYR A 263 29.69 -11.22 -39.75
CA TYR A 263 28.33 -11.48 -39.24
C TYR A 263 28.32 -11.82 -37.75
N ILE A 264 29.22 -12.75 -37.29
CA ILE A 264 29.38 -13.14 -35.88
C ILE A 264 29.77 -11.91 -35.04
N SER A 265 30.71 -11.09 -35.52
CA SER A 265 31.12 -9.86 -34.81
C SER A 265 29.95 -8.89 -34.62
N ARG A 266 29.17 -8.66 -35.66
CA ARG A 266 27.96 -7.77 -35.57
C ARG A 266 26.94 -8.36 -34.64
N LEU A 267 26.68 -9.66 -34.75
CA LEU A 267 25.71 -10.37 -33.86
C LEU A 267 26.10 -10.22 -32.40
N ASN A 268 27.37 -10.53 -32.07
CA ASN A 268 27.91 -10.44 -30.72
C ASN A 268 27.79 -9.01 -30.15
N ARG A 269 28.27 -7.99 -30.91
CA ARG A 269 28.14 -6.57 -30.51
C ARG A 269 26.69 -6.17 -30.22
N THR A 270 25.75 -6.61 -31.08
CA THR A 270 24.35 -6.25 -30.92
C THR A 270 23.70 -6.94 -29.73
N LEU A 271 24.03 -8.22 -29.46
CA LEU A 271 23.55 -8.95 -28.28
C LEU A 271 24.07 -8.32 -27.00
N LEU A 272 25.35 -7.94 -26.96
CA LEU A 272 25.96 -7.26 -25.83
C LEU A 272 25.33 -5.86 -25.59
N LEU A 273 25.05 -5.13 -26.67
CA LEU A 273 24.31 -3.85 -26.57
C LEU A 273 22.92 -4.06 -25.98
N LEU A 274 22.15 -5.04 -26.46
CA LEU A 274 20.86 -5.38 -25.93
C LEU A 274 20.93 -5.73 -24.43
N THR A 275 21.92 -6.55 -24.05
CA THR A 275 22.10 -6.92 -22.63
C THR A 275 22.45 -5.70 -21.76
N LYS A 276 23.28 -4.77 -22.27
CA LYS A 276 23.56 -3.50 -21.56
C LYS A 276 22.31 -2.62 -21.42
N ILE A 277 21.44 -2.59 -22.43
CA ILE A 277 20.19 -1.84 -22.41
C ILE A 277 19.23 -2.46 -21.40
N ASP A 278 19.03 -3.80 -21.46
CA ASP A 278 18.16 -4.55 -20.56
C ASP A 278 18.57 -4.36 -19.08
N ASN A 279 19.89 -4.28 -18.82
CA ASN A 279 20.46 -4.04 -17.50
C ASN A 279 20.62 -2.55 -17.16
N ARG A 280 20.03 -1.63 -17.91
CA ARG A 280 20.07 -0.17 -17.69
C ARG A 280 21.48 0.41 -17.46
N GLN A 281 22.49 -0.12 -18.15
CA GLN A 281 23.90 0.28 -17.98
C GLN A 281 24.28 1.62 -18.63
N PHE A 282 23.34 2.33 -19.23
CA PHE A 282 23.52 3.65 -19.84
C PHE A 282 22.98 4.72 -18.90
N THR A 283 23.82 5.19 -17.97
CA THR A 283 23.44 6.15 -16.93
C THR A 283 23.62 7.62 -17.36
N GLU A 284 24.55 7.86 -18.28
CA GLU A 284 24.80 9.21 -18.81
C GLU A 284 23.71 9.60 -19.79
N THR A 285 23.07 10.74 -19.55
CA THR A 285 22.04 11.29 -20.44
C THR A 285 22.28 12.77 -20.69
N GLU A 286 21.95 13.21 -21.89
CA GLU A 286 22.01 14.62 -22.29
C GLU A 286 20.80 14.96 -23.18
N THR A 287 20.55 16.25 -23.39
CA THR A 287 19.48 16.67 -24.28
C THR A 287 19.93 16.53 -25.73
N ILE A 288 19.30 15.65 -26.48
CA ILE A 288 19.59 15.36 -27.88
C ILE A 288 18.62 16.08 -28.79
N ASP A 289 19.14 16.76 -29.81
CA ASP A 289 18.38 17.29 -30.95
C ASP A 289 18.22 16.19 -32.00
N ILE A 290 17.05 15.55 -31.99
CA ILE A 290 16.73 14.43 -32.88
C ILE A 290 16.72 14.88 -34.35
N ASN A 291 16.22 16.06 -34.65
CA ASN A 291 16.17 16.60 -36.01
C ASN A 291 17.60 16.74 -36.60
N ALA A 292 18.53 17.29 -35.84
CA ALA A 292 19.92 17.46 -36.29
C ALA A 292 20.60 16.11 -36.55
N GLN A 293 20.45 15.14 -35.61
CA GLN A 293 21.02 13.80 -35.78
C GLN A 293 20.41 13.06 -36.99
N MET A 294 19.10 13.17 -37.20
CA MET A 294 18.41 12.54 -38.30
C MET A 294 18.90 13.07 -39.65
N ARG A 295 19.09 14.39 -39.81
CA ARG A 295 19.63 14.99 -41.04
C ARG A 295 21.02 14.42 -41.36
N THR A 296 21.93 14.42 -40.41
CA THR A 296 23.27 13.86 -40.60
C THR A 296 23.21 12.40 -41.02
N LEU A 297 22.40 11.59 -40.38
CA LEU A 297 22.28 10.16 -40.73
C LEU A 297 21.61 9.96 -42.11
N ILE A 298 20.65 10.77 -42.49
CA ILE A 298 20.05 10.71 -43.84
C ILE A 298 21.13 11.02 -44.91
N GLU A 299 21.95 12.05 -44.74
CA GLU A 299 23.06 12.39 -45.66
C GLU A 299 24.03 11.22 -45.77
N ASP A 300 24.51 10.66 -44.62
CA ASP A 300 25.44 9.53 -44.62
C ASP A 300 24.89 8.29 -45.32
N TYR A 301 23.66 7.92 -45.05
CA TYR A 301 23.04 6.75 -45.65
C TYR A 301 22.69 6.99 -47.12
N SER A 302 22.29 8.20 -47.53
CA SER A 302 22.03 8.56 -48.93
C SER A 302 23.32 8.45 -49.76
N LEU A 303 24.46 8.85 -49.23
CA LEU A 303 25.75 8.69 -49.86
C LEU A 303 26.14 7.19 -49.96
N ALA A 304 26.03 6.44 -48.84
CA ALA A 304 26.40 5.02 -48.79
C ALA A 304 25.55 4.14 -49.72
N TYR A 305 24.27 4.46 -49.89
CA TYR A 305 23.34 3.71 -50.72
C TYR A 305 23.02 4.44 -52.06
N GLY A 306 23.83 5.40 -52.47
CA GLY A 306 23.63 6.19 -53.71
C GLY A 306 23.45 5.34 -54.97
N TYR A 307 24.09 4.16 -55.02
CA TYR A 307 23.94 3.19 -56.10
C TYR A 307 22.51 2.69 -56.30
N LYS A 308 21.67 2.69 -55.23
CA LYS A 308 20.23 2.28 -55.30
C LYS A 308 19.31 3.35 -55.88
N LYS A 309 19.77 4.60 -56.02
CA LYS A 309 18.99 5.74 -56.52
C LYS A 309 17.65 5.91 -55.76
N ILE A 310 17.65 5.70 -54.46
CA ILE A 310 16.45 5.84 -53.59
C ILE A 310 16.14 7.33 -53.46
N GLN A 311 14.83 7.69 -53.62
CA GLN A 311 14.36 9.04 -53.32
C GLN A 311 14.08 9.15 -51.83
N VAL A 312 14.69 10.14 -51.14
CA VAL A 312 14.47 10.38 -49.70
C VAL A 312 13.75 11.72 -49.55
N ASP A 313 12.54 11.69 -49.01
CA ASP A 313 11.76 12.86 -48.64
C ASP A 313 11.84 13.05 -47.12
N TYR A 314 12.39 14.19 -46.70
CA TYR A 314 12.52 14.53 -45.27
C TYR A 314 11.66 15.75 -44.93
N THR A 315 10.83 15.65 -43.88
CA THR A 315 9.91 16.73 -43.45
C THR A 315 10.01 16.94 -41.94
N GLU A 316 10.21 18.18 -41.51
CA GLU A 316 10.19 18.60 -40.12
C GLU A 316 8.92 19.42 -39.84
N GLN A 317 8.08 18.94 -38.92
CA GLN A 317 6.83 19.61 -38.49
C GLN A 317 6.91 20.06 -37.03
N GLY A 318 8.12 20.04 -36.44
CA GLY A 318 8.42 20.45 -35.07
C GLY A 318 9.84 20.07 -34.69
N ALA A 319 10.35 20.69 -33.63
CA ALA A 319 11.66 20.35 -33.06
C ALA A 319 11.50 19.30 -31.98
N MET A 320 12.03 18.12 -32.22
CA MET A 320 12.00 17.01 -31.25
C MET A 320 13.29 16.97 -30.44
N ARG A 321 13.18 17.23 -29.13
CA ARG A 321 14.30 17.10 -28.18
C ARG A 321 13.95 16.07 -27.13
N THR A 322 14.90 15.23 -26.78
CA THR A 322 14.73 14.19 -25.77
C THR A 322 15.97 14.04 -24.90
N VAL A 323 15.78 13.69 -23.62
CA VAL A 323 16.88 13.43 -22.70
C VAL A 323 17.22 11.95 -22.75
N MET A 324 18.36 11.61 -23.36
CA MET A 324 18.80 10.22 -23.48
C MET A 324 20.30 10.13 -23.70
N ASN A 325 20.85 8.91 -23.66
CA ASN A 325 22.26 8.69 -23.98
C ASN A 325 22.52 8.93 -25.48
N ALA A 326 23.51 9.74 -25.83
CA ALA A 326 23.83 10.11 -27.20
C ALA A 326 24.12 8.90 -28.13
N THR A 327 24.87 7.91 -27.62
CA THR A 327 25.18 6.69 -28.37
C THR A 327 23.91 5.88 -28.65
N LEU A 328 22.99 5.79 -27.70
CA LEU A 328 21.71 5.09 -27.88
C LEU A 328 20.79 5.86 -28.84
N ALA A 329 20.75 7.19 -28.76
CA ALA A 329 20.00 8.01 -29.72
C ALA A 329 20.46 7.74 -31.16
N THR A 330 21.75 7.85 -31.41
CA THR A 330 22.34 7.57 -32.73
C THR A 330 22.04 6.12 -33.17
N THR A 331 22.19 5.14 -32.27
CA THR A 331 21.92 3.73 -32.56
C THR A 331 20.47 3.48 -32.94
N LEU A 332 19.51 4.10 -32.24
CA LEU A 332 18.09 3.98 -32.51
C LEU A 332 17.74 4.52 -33.90
N LEU A 333 18.16 5.76 -34.20
CA LEU A 333 17.87 6.43 -35.47
C LEU A 333 18.55 5.70 -36.63
N ALA A 334 19.83 5.31 -36.47
CA ALA A 334 20.60 4.56 -37.45
C ALA A 334 19.98 3.20 -37.79
N ASN A 335 19.45 2.46 -36.79
CA ASN A 335 18.76 1.19 -37.07
C ASN A 335 17.45 1.38 -37.85
N LEU A 336 16.65 2.41 -37.51
CA LEU A 336 15.43 2.73 -38.30
C LEU A 336 15.78 3.10 -39.74
N LEU A 337 16.72 4.02 -39.96
CA LEU A 337 17.11 4.44 -41.29
C LEU A 337 17.77 3.30 -42.08
N LYS A 338 18.72 2.57 -41.46
CA LYS A 338 19.37 1.42 -42.08
C LYS A 338 18.34 0.39 -42.55
N ASN A 339 17.33 0.09 -41.74
CA ASN A 339 16.27 -0.82 -42.10
C ASN A 339 15.53 -0.31 -43.33
N ALA A 340 15.20 0.98 -43.40
CA ALA A 340 14.55 1.59 -44.58
C ALA A 340 15.44 1.48 -45.83
N PHE A 341 16.71 1.88 -45.77
CA PHE A 341 17.59 1.84 -46.95
C PHE A 341 17.92 0.41 -47.42
N VAL A 342 18.08 -0.55 -46.51
CA VAL A 342 18.39 -1.95 -46.87
C VAL A 342 17.19 -2.61 -47.53
N HIS A 343 15.97 -2.35 -47.05
CA HIS A 343 14.74 -3.03 -47.51
C HIS A 343 13.98 -2.29 -48.60
N THR A 344 14.39 -1.10 -48.99
CA THR A 344 13.87 -0.41 -50.17
C THR A 344 14.55 -0.93 -51.42
N ALA A 345 13.76 -1.23 -52.47
CA ALA A 345 14.25 -1.61 -53.77
C ALA A 345 14.95 -0.42 -54.48
N ASP A 346 15.72 -0.71 -55.51
CA ASP A 346 16.38 0.31 -56.35
C ASP A 346 15.31 1.24 -56.98
N GLY A 347 15.55 2.55 -56.93
CA GLY A 347 14.60 3.58 -57.38
C GLY A 347 13.35 3.75 -56.48
N GLY A 348 13.28 3.05 -55.37
CA GLY A 348 12.16 3.20 -54.40
C GLY A 348 12.24 4.51 -53.58
N LYS A 349 11.31 4.66 -52.65
CA LYS A 349 11.13 5.89 -51.86
C LYS A 349 11.22 5.64 -50.36
N ILE A 350 11.87 6.57 -49.65
CA ILE A 350 11.86 6.65 -48.18
C ILE A 350 11.28 8.00 -47.80
N ILE A 351 10.36 8.00 -46.85
CA ILE A 351 9.76 9.23 -46.28
C ILE A 351 10.09 9.24 -44.80
N VAL A 352 10.73 10.32 -44.33
CA VAL A 352 11.01 10.56 -42.90
C VAL A 352 10.28 11.81 -42.47
N SER A 353 9.44 11.71 -41.49
CA SER A 353 8.73 12.86 -40.88
C SER A 353 9.00 12.91 -39.37
N ILE A 354 9.27 14.13 -38.86
CA ILE A 354 9.48 14.39 -37.44
C ILE A 354 8.50 15.49 -37.02
N THR A 355 7.77 15.22 -35.94
CA THR A 355 6.99 16.20 -35.19
C THR A 355 7.62 16.43 -33.81
N GLU A 356 7.02 17.22 -32.95
CA GLU A 356 7.52 17.44 -31.57
C GLU A 356 7.58 16.13 -30.74
N THR A 357 6.72 15.14 -31.06
CA THR A 357 6.56 13.91 -30.27
C THR A 357 6.74 12.63 -31.04
N THR A 358 6.81 12.68 -32.37
CA THR A 358 6.76 11.47 -33.20
C THR A 358 7.81 11.52 -34.31
N ILE A 359 8.49 10.38 -34.50
CA ILE A 359 9.34 10.11 -35.66
C ILE A 359 8.64 9.02 -36.48
N THR A 360 8.43 9.26 -37.78
CA THR A 360 7.93 8.23 -38.69
C THR A 360 8.94 8.02 -39.80
N VAL A 361 9.37 6.78 -39.96
CA VAL A 361 10.22 6.35 -41.07
C VAL A 361 9.40 5.37 -41.93
N SER A 362 9.11 5.76 -43.15
CA SER A 362 8.34 4.96 -44.11
C SER A 362 9.21 4.60 -45.30
N ASN A 363 9.10 3.37 -45.76
CA ASN A 363 9.85 2.94 -46.93
C ASN A 363 8.98 2.09 -47.87
N THR A 364 9.20 2.23 -49.19
CA THR A 364 8.52 1.43 -50.19
C THR A 364 8.74 -0.05 -49.95
N ALA A 365 7.66 -0.81 -49.89
CA ALA A 365 7.69 -2.23 -49.65
C ALA A 365 8.12 -3.01 -50.91
N GLU A 366 9.10 -3.87 -50.78
CA GLU A 366 9.50 -4.83 -51.80
C GLU A 366 8.59 -6.07 -51.78
N HIS A 367 8.00 -6.33 -50.60
CA HIS A 367 7.11 -7.45 -50.32
C HIS A 367 5.89 -6.92 -49.53
N GLY A 368 4.82 -7.71 -49.41
CA GLY A 368 3.62 -7.33 -48.67
C GLY A 368 3.85 -7.10 -47.14
N PRO A 369 2.78 -6.92 -46.35
CA PRO A 369 2.87 -6.59 -44.93
C PRO A 369 3.64 -7.64 -44.16
N LEU A 370 4.41 -7.16 -43.17
CA LEU A 370 5.15 -8.00 -42.23
C LEU A 370 4.28 -8.32 -41.01
N ASP A 371 4.64 -9.35 -40.28
CA ASP A 371 3.95 -9.68 -39.01
C ASP A 371 4.27 -8.62 -37.92
N GLY A 372 3.36 -7.66 -37.74
CA GLY A 372 3.49 -6.55 -36.83
C GLY A 372 3.67 -6.96 -35.37
N ARG A 373 3.28 -8.19 -35.00
CA ARG A 373 3.45 -8.69 -33.63
C ARG A 373 4.89 -9.16 -33.38
N ARG A 374 5.54 -9.67 -34.41
CA ARG A 374 6.87 -10.32 -34.31
C ARG A 374 8.02 -9.50 -34.86
N ILE A 375 7.74 -8.42 -35.61
CA ILE A 375 8.77 -7.64 -36.32
C ILE A 375 9.83 -7.05 -35.37
N PHE A 376 9.50 -6.86 -34.10
CA PHE A 376 10.42 -6.37 -33.07
C PHE A 376 11.03 -7.49 -32.21
N ASP A 377 10.73 -8.77 -32.52
CA ASP A 377 11.33 -9.89 -31.81
C ASP A 377 12.77 -10.10 -32.22
N ARG A 378 13.60 -10.58 -31.30
CA ARG A 378 14.99 -10.91 -31.58
C ARG A 378 15.09 -12.02 -32.63
N PHE A 379 15.99 -11.84 -33.60
CA PHE A 379 16.22 -12.77 -34.70
C PHE A 379 15.07 -12.90 -35.72
N TYR A 380 14.03 -12.11 -35.59
CA TYR A 380 12.98 -12.10 -36.59
C TYR A 380 13.45 -11.45 -37.89
N GLN A 381 13.23 -12.10 -39.02
CA GLN A 381 13.55 -11.62 -40.37
C GLN A 381 12.30 -11.89 -41.27
N GLY A 382 11.66 -10.84 -41.73
CA GLY A 382 10.53 -10.95 -42.67
C GLY A 382 10.97 -11.36 -44.05
N SER A 383 12.18 -11.02 -44.48
CA SER A 383 12.87 -11.51 -45.67
C SER A 383 14.33 -11.83 -45.33
N LYS A 384 14.83 -12.96 -45.80
CA LYS A 384 16.26 -13.34 -45.67
C LYS A 384 17.12 -12.52 -46.61
N LYS A 385 17.57 -11.34 -46.21
CA LYS A 385 18.64 -10.62 -46.93
C LYS A 385 19.97 -11.00 -46.32
N GLU A 386 20.95 -11.32 -47.18
CA GLU A 386 22.31 -11.72 -46.77
C GLU A 386 22.94 -10.66 -45.85
N GLY A 387 23.48 -11.08 -44.70
CA GLY A 387 24.05 -10.19 -43.70
C GLY A 387 23.11 -9.48 -42.73
N SER A 388 21.80 -9.72 -42.79
CA SER A 388 20.84 -9.24 -41.79
C SER A 388 20.87 -10.12 -40.54
N THR A 389 20.94 -9.52 -39.35
CA THR A 389 20.97 -10.27 -38.07
C THR A 389 19.59 -10.46 -37.46
N GLY A 390 18.58 -9.76 -37.94
CA GLY A 390 17.25 -9.73 -37.28
C GLY A 390 17.22 -9.10 -35.90
N LEU A 391 18.24 -8.31 -35.53
CA LEU A 391 18.36 -7.65 -34.23
C LEU A 391 18.13 -6.14 -34.26
N GLY A 392 18.20 -5.49 -35.45
CA GLY A 392 18.13 -4.03 -35.54
C GLY A 392 16.85 -3.43 -34.94
N LEU A 393 15.68 -3.98 -35.31
CA LEU A 393 14.40 -3.52 -34.79
C LEU A 393 14.18 -3.94 -33.31
N ALA A 394 14.77 -5.05 -32.86
CA ALA A 394 14.80 -5.42 -31.45
C ALA A 394 15.59 -4.41 -30.60
N VAL A 395 16.72 -3.89 -31.14
CA VAL A 395 17.47 -2.80 -30.50
C VAL A 395 16.62 -1.52 -30.43
N VAL A 396 15.92 -1.16 -31.52
CA VAL A 396 15.02 -0.01 -31.52
C VAL A 396 13.98 -0.13 -30.43
N LYS A 397 13.32 -1.30 -30.32
CA LYS A 397 12.32 -1.56 -29.28
C LYS A 397 12.91 -1.49 -27.87
N ALA A 398 14.07 -2.07 -27.64
CA ALA A 398 14.73 -2.06 -26.33
C ALA A 398 15.09 -0.62 -25.89
N ILE A 399 15.65 0.19 -26.81
CA ILE A 399 15.96 1.60 -26.54
C ILE A 399 14.69 2.40 -26.30
N ALA A 400 13.67 2.24 -27.15
CA ALA A 400 12.38 2.90 -26.99
C ALA A 400 11.77 2.60 -25.60
N THR A 401 11.75 1.33 -25.19
CA THR A 401 11.25 0.90 -23.87
C THR A 401 12.05 1.52 -22.73
N LEU A 402 13.40 1.58 -22.84
CA LEU A 402 14.27 2.16 -21.81
C LEU A 402 13.93 3.63 -21.52
N TYR A 403 13.56 4.40 -22.57
CA TYR A 403 13.23 5.83 -22.46
C TYR A 403 11.73 6.13 -22.47
N GLY A 404 10.86 5.12 -22.28
CA GLY A 404 9.41 5.31 -22.19
C GLY A 404 8.77 5.75 -23.52
N MET A 405 9.42 5.43 -24.66
CA MET A 405 8.88 5.67 -25.98
C MET A 405 8.12 4.44 -26.48
N GLU A 406 7.13 4.63 -27.35
CA GLU A 406 6.41 3.55 -28.01
C GLU A 406 6.82 3.45 -29.47
N ILE A 407 7.18 2.23 -29.92
CA ILE A 407 7.46 1.93 -31.32
C ILE A 407 6.34 1.06 -31.89
N SER A 408 5.78 1.46 -33.04
CA SER A 408 4.75 0.74 -33.73
C SER A 408 5.09 0.55 -35.21
N TYR A 409 4.47 -0.46 -35.81
CA TYR A 409 4.56 -0.79 -37.23
C TYR A 409 3.17 -0.81 -37.87
N SER A 410 3.08 -0.26 -39.05
CA SER A 410 1.89 -0.38 -39.90
C SER A 410 2.29 -0.52 -41.37
N TYR A 411 1.37 -1.07 -42.17
CA TYR A 411 1.53 -1.17 -43.61
C TYR A 411 0.36 -0.47 -44.28
N SER A 412 0.65 0.53 -45.10
CA SER A 412 -0.36 1.29 -45.86
C SER A 412 0.23 1.84 -47.14
N GLU A 413 -0.56 1.96 -48.17
CA GLU A 413 -0.18 2.55 -49.47
C GLU A 413 1.08 1.93 -50.11
N GLY A 414 1.32 0.62 -49.87
CA GLY A 414 2.51 -0.04 -50.39
C GLY A 414 3.80 0.30 -49.64
N MET A 415 3.71 0.90 -48.45
CA MET A 415 4.84 1.29 -47.63
C MET A 415 4.80 0.61 -46.27
N HIS A 416 6.00 0.24 -45.76
CA HIS A 416 6.22 -0.13 -44.39
C HIS A 416 6.44 1.15 -43.57
N ASN A 417 5.65 1.37 -42.51
CA ASN A 417 5.73 2.55 -41.67
C ASN A 417 6.17 2.15 -40.25
N PHE A 418 7.27 2.70 -39.78
CA PHE A 418 7.76 2.57 -38.44
C PHE A 418 7.58 3.90 -37.71
N ARG A 419 6.76 3.91 -36.67
CA ARG A 419 6.44 5.13 -35.90
C ARG A 419 6.95 4.99 -34.47
N LEU A 420 7.81 5.92 -34.07
CA LEU A 420 8.30 6.06 -32.70
C LEU A 420 7.63 7.30 -32.08
N THR A 421 6.96 7.12 -30.94
CA THR A 421 6.24 8.19 -30.23
C THR A 421 6.81 8.35 -28.84
N THR A 422 7.14 9.59 -28.45
CA THR A 422 7.47 9.92 -27.07
C THR A 422 6.18 10.27 -26.32
N GLN A 423 6.00 9.73 -25.12
CA GLN A 423 4.98 10.26 -24.23
C GLN A 423 5.43 11.65 -23.79
N LEU A 424 4.60 12.68 -24.06
CA LEU A 424 4.81 13.98 -23.43
C LEU A 424 4.89 13.77 -21.92
N SER A 425 6.02 14.10 -21.33
CA SER A 425 6.16 14.17 -19.88
C SER A 425 5.18 15.23 -19.39
N GLY A 426 3.92 14.83 -19.18
CA GLY A 426 2.97 15.63 -18.44
C GLY A 426 3.56 15.87 -17.05
N GLN A 427 3.68 17.10 -16.69
CA GLN A 427 4.07 17.66 -15.38
C GLN A 427 3.66 16.70 -14.23
N GLN A 428 4.64 16.22 -13.48
CA GLN A 428 4.45 15.85 -12.08
C GLN A 428 5.23 16.81 -11.20
#